data_1010a8e8da8eb57d88072c72e9d930bd
#
_entry.id   1010a8e8da8eb57d88072c72e9d930bd
#
_cell.length_a   1.000
_cell.length_b   1.000
_cell.length_c   1.000
_cell.angle_alpha   90.00
_cell.angle_beta   90.00
_cell.angle_gamma   90.00
#
_symmetry.space_group_name_H-M   'P 1'
#
loop_
_entity.id
_entity.type
_entity.pdbx_description
1 polymer ?
#
loop_
_entity_poly.entity_id
_entity_poly.type
_entity_poly.pdbx_seq_one_letter_code
_entity_poly.pdbx_strand_id
1 'polypeptide(L)'
;MKQSDRYKALKAEGASDKQIEKIFNTPTKMNVFDWQDKDELREITPMDSIKLHLALLRAGFLAMEPQTGLIRAWVGGIDFEFFKYDHTKSRRQVGSTFKPIVYASALMNGMLPCEYTENMLTMYEEYDNWEPQNSDENY
;
A
#
# COMPACT_ATOMS: atom_id res chain seq x y z
N MET A 1 11.63 9.79 -7.34
CA MET A 1 13.08 10.04 -7.24
C MET A 1 13.49 10.41 -5.81
N LYS A 2 13.09 11.56 -5.26
CA LYS A 2 13.56 12.10 -3.95
C LYS A 2 13.37 11.17 -2.74
N GLN A 3 12.43 10.26 -2.77
CA GLN A 3 12.18 9.28 -1.69
C GLN A 3 13.01 7.99 -1.81
N SER A 4 13.69 7.76 -2.94
CA SER A 4 14.50 6.56 -3.13
C SER A 4 15.77 6.59 -2.30
N ASP A 5 16.22 5.42 -1.82
CA ASP A 5 17.44 5.30 -1.02
C ASP A 5 18.68 5.74 -1.81
N ARG A 6 18.70 5.50 -3.13
CA ARG A 6 19.76 5.97 -4.02
C ARG A 6 19.85 7.49 -4.04
N TYR A 7 18.71 8.22 -4.04
CA TYR A 7 18.73 9.68 -3.95
C TYR A 7 19.29 10.15 -2.61
N LYS A 8 18.84 9.52 -1.52
CA LYS A 8 19.30 9.86 -0.17
C LYS A 8 20.80 9.61 0.00
N ALA A 9 21.32 8.49 -0.53
CA ALA A 9 22.75 8.18 -0.52
C ALA A 9 23.58 9.24 -1.27
N LEU A 10 23.20 9.56 -2.51
CA LEU A 10 23.89 10.59 -3.29
C LEU A 10 23.86 11.98 -2.64
N LYS A 11 22.75 12.31 -1.95
CA LYS A 11 22.66 13.54 -1.17
C LYS A 11 23.60 13.54 0.04
N ALA A 12 23.71 12.42 0.74
CA ALA A 12 24.63 12.27 1.86
C ALA A 12 26.10 12.37 1.43
N GLU A 13 26.42 11.94 0.20
CA GLU A 13 27.74 12.10 -0.44
C GLU A 13 28.01 13.54 -0.93
N GLY A 14 27.06 14.47 -0.79
CA GLY A 14 27.22 15.87 -1.12
C GLY A 14 26.90 16.23 -2.60
N ALA A 15 26.28 15.32 -3.36
CA ALA A 15 25.92 15.60 -4.74
C ALA A 15 24.83 16.69 -4.85
N SER A 16 25.00 17.60 -5.82
CA SER A 16 23.98 18.60 -6.13
C SER A 16 22.78 18.00 -6.84
N ASP A 17 21.61 18.65 -6.77
CA ASP A 17 20.38 18.16 -7.41
C ASP A 17 20.54 17.95 -8.92
N LYS A 18 21.28 18.83 -9.60
CA LYS A 18 21.57 18.70 -11.04
C LYS A 18 22.42 17.47 -11.36
N GLN A 19 23.41 17.18 -10.50
CA GLN A 19 24.24 15.97 -10.65
C GLN A 19 23.41 14.70 -10.44
N ILE A 20 22.57 14.68 -9.41
CA ILE A 20 21.66 13.56 -9.12
C ILE A 20 20.70 13.34 -10.29
N GLU A 21 20.09 14.40 -10.81
CA GLU A 21 19.18 14.31 -11.96
C GLU A 21 19.87 13.72 -13.19
N LYS A 22 21.13 14.15 -13.46
CA LYS A 22 21.92 13.56 -14.55
C LYS A 22 22.18 12.07 -14.34
N ILE A 23 22.56 11.65 -13.13
CA ILE A 23 22.79 10.25 -12.78
C ILE A 23 21.51 9.44 -12.95
N PHE A 24 20.36 9.95 -12.52
CA PHE A 24 19.07 9.26 -12.64
C PHE A 24 18.58 9.12 -14.08
N ASN A 25 19.03 9.96 -14.99
CA ASN A 25 18.69 9.90 -16.42
C ASN A 25 19.78 9.26 -17.29
N THR A 26 20.87 8.78 -16.70
CA THR A 26 21.93 8.09 -17.44
C THR A 26 21.70 6.57 -17.39
N PRO A 27 21.60 5.88 -18.55
CA PRO A 27 21.46 4.44 -18.57
C PRO A 27 22.60 3.73 -17.84
N THR A 28 22.27 2.73 -17.06
CA THR A 28 23.24 1.93 -16.29
C THR A 28 22.77 0.48 -16.28
N LYS A 29 23.69 -0.46 -16.35
CA LYS A 29 23.38 -1.89 -16.21
C LYS A 29 22.94 -2.17 -14.78
N MET A 30 21.75 -2.72 -14.63
CA MET A 30 21.20 -3.10 -13.33
C MET A 30 20.26 -4.29 -13.45
N ASN A 31 20.20 -5.09 -12.40
CA ASN A 31 19.22 -6.16 -12.31
C ASN A 31 17.83 -5.56 -12.10
N VAL A 32 16.88 -6.00 -12.91
CA VAL A 32 15.50 -5.57 -12.87
C VAL A 32 14.61 -6.80 -12.74
N PHE A 33 13.61 -6.73 -11.86
CA PHE A 33 12.65 -7.79 -11.74
C PHE A 33 11.86 -7.98 -13.03
N ASP A 34 11.82 -9.20 -13.52
CA ASP A 34 10.94 -9.65 -14.59
C ASP A 34 10.12 -10.87 -14.16
N TRP A 35 8.90 -11.01 -14.69
CA TRP A 35 8.01 -12.11 -14.34
C TRP A 35 8.46 -13.47 -14.92
N GLN A 36 9.19 -13.46 -16.01
CA GLN A 36 9.65 -14.67 -16.70
C GLN A 36 11.03 -15.11 -16.18
N ASP A 37 11.99 -14.20 -16.25
CA ASP A 37 13.35 -14.41 -15.79
C ASP A 37 13.62 -13.47 -14.63
N LYS A 38 13.34 -13.91 -13.41
CA LYS A 38 13.38 -13.11 -12.17
C LYS A 38 14.52 -12.10 -12.06
N ASP A 39 15.60 -12.31 -12.78
CA ASP A 39 16.86 -11.58 -12.68
C ASP A 39 17.38 -11.19 -14.08
N GLU A 40 16.80 -10.15 -14.66
CA GLU A 40 17.24 -9.68 -15.98
C GLU A 40 18.17 -8.47 -15.86
N LEU A 41 19.39 -8.64 -16.40
CA LEU A 41 20.34 -7.54 -16.51
C LEU A 41 19.96 -6.63 -17.68
N ARG A 42 19.34 -5.49 -17.37
CA ARG A 42 18.94 -4.48 -18.36
C ARG A 42 19.80 -3.22 -18.26
N GLU A 43 20.02 -2.59 -19.40
CA GLU A 43 20.60 -1.25 -19.47
C GLU A 43 19.47 -0.22 -19.52
N ILE A 44 19.12 0.34 -18.35
CA ILE A 44 18.03 1.29 -18.18
C ILE A 44 18.44 2.44 -17.26
N THR A 45 17.69 3.54 -17.32
CA THR A 45 17.93 4.63 -16.38
C THR A 45 17.43 4.28 -14.98
N PRO A 46 18.10 4.75 -13.91
CA PRO A 46 17.57 4.60 -12.54
C PRO A 46 16.17 5.17 -12.37
N MET A 47 15.81 6.19 -13.15
CA MET A 47 14.45 6.76 -13.14
C MET A 47 13.43 5.76 -13.70
N ASP A 48 13.74 5.08 -14.80
CA ASP A 48 12.83 4.10 -15.40
C ASP A 48 12.72 2.83 -14.55
N SER A 49 13.81 2.42 -13.89
CA SER A 49 13.77 1.35 -12.89
C SER A 49 12.76 1.68 -11.76
N ILE A 50 12.77 2.90 -11.25
CA ILE A 50 11.79 3.34 -10.24
C ILE A 50 10.36 3.29 -10.79
N LYS A 51 10.13 3.73 -12.03
CA LYS A 51 8.80 3.68 -12.65
C LYS A 51 8.31 2.23 -12.81
N LEU A 52 9.18 1.32 -13.27
CA LEU A 52 8.87 -0.12 -13.36
C LEU A 52 8.48 -0.68 -11.99
N HIS A 53 9.26 -0.39 -10.95
CA HIS A 53 8.96 -0.82 -9.59
C HIS A 53 7.63 -0.28 -9.06
N LEU A 54 7.25 0.95 -9.41
CA LEU A 54 5.98 1.55 -9.00
C LEU A 54 4.79 1.02 -9.79
N ALA A 55 5.00 0.58 -11.03
CA ALA A 55 3.95 0.02 -11.88
C ALA A 55 3.56 -1.42 -11.49
N LEU A 56 4.43 -2.15 -10.77
CA LEU A 56 4.13 -3.50 -10.31
C LEU A 56 3.12 -3.47 -9.17
N LEU A 57 1.99 -4.14 -9.38
CA LEU A 57 1.01 -4.38 -8.32
C LEU A 57 1.59 -5.36 -7.30
N ARG A 58 1.40 -5.06 -6.04
CA ARG A 58 1.93 -5.85 -4.92
C ARG A 58 0.80 -6.28 -4.01
N ALA A 59 0.82 -7.55 -3.64
CA ALA A 59 -0.14 -8.12 -2.70
C ALA A 59 0.58 -9.08 -1.76
N GLY A 60 0.07 -9.20 -0.54
CA GLY A 60 0.41 -10.28 0.38
C GLY A 60 -0.79 -11.21 0.54
N PHE A 61 -0.52 -12.46 0.86
CA PHE A 61 -1.54 -13.46 1.11
C PHE A 61 -1.23 -14.21 2.40
N LEU A 62 -2.25 -14.38 3.23
CA LEU A 62 -2.19 -15.14 4.47
C LEU A 62 -3.38 -16.10 4.52
N ALA A 63 -3.11 -17.39 4.70
CA ALA A 63 -4.12 -18.40 4.97
C ALA A 63 -3.94 -18.94 6.38
N MET A 64 -5.04 -18.97 7.14
CA MET A 64 -5.09 -19.48 8.51
C MET A 64 -6.20 -20.49 8.66
N GLU A 65 -5.96 -21.48 9.48
CA GLU A 65 -6.98 -22.43 9.91
C GLU A 65 -7.84 -21.79 11.02
N PRO A 66 -9.15 -21.61 10.82
CA PRO A 66 -9.95 -20.83 11.76
C PRO A 66 -10.12 -21.48 13.14
N GLN A 67 -10.05 -22.83 13.23
CA GLN A 67 -10.23 -23.56 14.48
C GLN A 67 -9.00 -23.53 15.39
N THR A 68 -7.81 -23.54 14.80
CA THR A 68 -6.53 -23.65 15.54
C THR A 68 -5.71 -22.39 15.52
N GLY A 69 -5.97 -21.46 14.60
CA GLY A 69 -5.18 -20.26 14.35
C GLY A 69 -3.85 -20.55 13.65
N LEU A 70 -3.61 -21.80 13.21
CA LEU A 70 -2.37 -22.16 12.53
C LEU A 70 -2.29 -21.49 11.15
N ILE A 71 -1.12 -20.89 10.88
CA ILE A 71 -0.83 -20.31 9.57
C ILE A 71 -0.49 -21.44 8.60
N ARG A 72 -1.26 -21.57 7.52
CA ARG A 72 -1.09 -22.59 6.48
C ARG A 72 -0.29 -22.07 5.28
N ALA A 73 -0.44 -20.78 4.96
CA ALA A 73 0.35 -20.13 3.93
C ALA A 73 0.63 -18.68 4.30
N TRP A 74 1.82 -18.22 3.97
CA TRP A 74 2.25 -16.85 4.16
C TRP A 74 3.07 -16.40 2.95
N VAL A 75 2.52 -15.47 2.17
CA VAL A 75 3.18 -14.86 1.02
C VAL A 75 3.20 -13.35 1.24
N GLY A 76 4.35 -12.80 1.60
CA GLY A 76 4.50 -11.38 1.95
C GLY A 76 4.53 -10.43 0.75
N GLY A 77 4.84 -10.94 -0.44
CA GLY A 77 4.95 -10.13 -1.66
C GLY A 77 5.28 -10.98 -2.89
N ILE A 78 5.56 -10.32 -4.00
CA ILE A 78 5.80 -10.99 -5.29
C ILE A 78 7.19 -11.64 -5.39
N ASP A 79 8.20 -11.01 -4.79
CA ASP A 79 9.56 -11.51 -4.74
C ASP A 79 10.30 -10.85 -3.57
N PHE A 80 11.02 -11.64 -2.76
CA PHE A 80 11.70 -11.11 -1.59
C PHE A 80 13.05 -10.45 -1.90
N GLU A 81 13.71 -10.87 -2.97
CA GLU A 81 15.01 -10.33 -3.36
C GLU A 81 14.91 -8.88 -3.80
N PHE A 82 13.92 -8.58 -4.66
CA PHE A 82 13.67 -7.24 -5.18
C PHE A 82 12.77 -6.39 -4.28
N PHE A 83 11.86 -7.03 -3.52
CA PHE A 83 10.82 -6.33 -2.73
C PHE A 83 10.79 -6.87 -1.30
N LYS A 84 11.71 -6.41 -0.47
CA LYS A 84 11.86 -6.85 0.93
C LYS A 84 10.75 -6.38 1.88
N TYR A 85 9.57 -6.06 1.36
CA TYR A 85 8.47 -5.53 2.12
C TYR A 85 7.35 -6.56 2.25
N ASP A 86 7.03 -6.94 3.50
CA ASP A 86 5.96 -7.89 3.78
C ASP A 86 4.62 -7.17 3.89
N HIS A 87 3.79 -7.33 2.86
CA HIS A 87 2.46 -6.70 2.77
C HIS A 87 1.45 -7.29 3.74
N THR A 88 1.68 -8.49 4.28
CA THR A 88 0.79 -9.09 5.29
C THR A 88 0.97 -8.46 6.67
N LYS A 89 2.15 -7.92 6.95
CA LYS A 89 2.50 -7.23 8.21
C LYS A 89 2.34 -5.72 8.15
N SER A 90 2.22 -5.15 6.97
CA SER A 90 2.18 -3.71 6.81
C SER A 90 0.88 -3.12 7.34
N ARG A 91 1.01 -2.13 8.19
CA ARG A 91 -0.14 -1.37 8.68
C ARG A 91 -0.57 -0.36 7.63
N ARG A 92 -1.82 -0.40 7.26
CA ARG A 92 -2.44 0.53 6.30
C ARG A 92 -3.78 1.00 6.83
N GLN A 93 -4.22 2.14 6.34
CA GLN A 93 -5.59 2.59 6.58
C GLN A 93 -6.56 1.57 5.98
N VAL A 94 -7.48 1.08 6.79
CA VAL A 94 -8.39 -0.01 6.43
C VAL A 94 -9.43 0.39 5.38
N GLY A 95 -9.84 1.67 5.37
CA GLY A 95 -10.86 2.15 4.45
C GLY A 95 -12.13 1.28 4.46
N SER A 96 -12.70 1.06 3.31
CA SER A 96 -13.94 0.26 3.15
C SER A 96 -13.80 -1.22 3.50
N THR A 97 -12.61 -1.75 3.68
CA THR A 97 -12.43 -3.16 4.13
C THR A 97 -12.87 -3.37 5.58
N PHE A 98 -13.07 -2.31 6.34
CA PHE A 98 -13.60 -2.37 7.70
C PHE A 98 -15.12 -2.50 7.78
N LYS A 99 -15.84 -2.18 6.69
CA LYS A 99 -17.32 -2.23 6.65
C LYS A 99 -17.94 -3.54 7.12
N PRO A 100 -17.43 -4.74 6.74
CA PRO A 100 -18.01 -5.99 7.23
C PRO A 100 -18.00 -6.11 8.76
N ILE A 101 -16.96 -5.58 9.43
CA ILE A 101 -16.86 -5.57 10.89
C ILE A 101 -17.88 -4.62 11.49
N VAL A 102 -18.03 -3.42 10.91
CA VAL A 102 -19.03 -2.42 11.34
C VAL A 102 -20.45 -2.98 11.22
N TYR A 103 -20.78 -3.57 10.06
CA TYR A 103 -22.10 -4.17 9.84
C TYR A 103 -22.38 -5.37 10.78
N ALA A 104 -21.39 -6.24 10.98
CA ALA A 104 -21.54 -7.34 11.92
C ALA A 104 -21.80 -6.82 13.34
N SER A 105 -21.08 -5.80 13.78
CA SER A 105 -21.30 -5.16 15.07
C SER A 105 -22.68 -4.53 15.17
N ALA A 106 -23.14 -3.83 14.15
CA ALA A 106 -24.48 -3.22 14.11
C ALA A 106 -25.59 -4.27 14.25
N LEU A 107 -25.50 -5.36 13.46
CA LEU A 107 -26.46 -6.48 13.53
C LEU A 107 -26.47 -7.15 14.91
N MET A 108 -25.30 -7.36 15.51
CA MET A 108 -25.19 -7.93 16.87
C MET A 108 -25.80 -7.01 17.94
N ASN A 109 -25.84 -5.70 17.71
CA ASN A 109 -26.49 -4.73 18.58
C ASN A 109 -27.96 -4.46 18.24
N GLY A 110 -28.58 -5.31 17.37
CA GLY A 110 -30.01 -5.31 17.11
C GLY A 110 -30.46 -4.46 15.91
N MET A 111 -29.53 -3.88 15.15
CA MET A 111 -29.85 -3.18 13.91
C MET A 111 -30.38 -4.17 12.86
N LEU A 112 -31.45 -3.83 12.16
CA LEU A 112 -32.02 -4.72 11.15
C LEU A 112 -31.34 -4.53 9.79
N PRO A 113 -31.20 -5.58 8.97
CA PRO A 113 -30.56 -5.48 7.65
C PRO A 113 -31.23 -4.51 6.67
N CYS A 114 -32.52 -4.24 6.86
CA CYS A 114 -33.35 -3.36 6.03
C CYS A 114 -33.71 -2.04 6.75
N GLU A 115 -33.02 -1.71 7.83
CA GLU A 115 -33.20 -0.42 8.51
C GLU A 115 -32.65 0.71 7.64
N TYR A 116 -33.51 1.71 7.42
CA TYR A 116 -33.16 2.89 6.62
C TYR A 116 -32.46 3.93 7.48
N THR A 117 -31.33 4.41 7.00
CA THR A 117 -30.60 5.54 7.58
C THR A 117 -30.50 6.65 6.55
N GLU A 118 -30.95 7.83 6.89
CA GLU A 118 -30.86 9.00 6.01
C GLU A 118 -29.38 9.38 5.77
N ASN A 119 -29.10 9.76 4.53
CA ASN A 119 -27.78 10.29 4.15
C ASN A 119 -27.77 11.81 4.36
N MET A 120 -27.57 12.23 5.61
CA MET A 120 -27.51 13.63 5.99
C MET A 120 -26.34 13.88 6.94
N LEU A 121 -25.85 15.10 6.98
CA LEU A 121 -24.86 15.53 7.96
C LEU A 121 -25.48 15.46 9.36
N THR A 122 -24.91 14.66 10.22
CA THR A 122 -25.33 14.52 11.61
C THR A 122 -24.14 14.73 12.51
N MET A 123 -24.23 15.71 13.39
CA MET A 123 -23.22 16.00 14.41
C MET A 123 -23.51 15.18 15.66
N TYR A 124 -22.51 14.48 16.17
CA TYR A 124 -22.59 13.68 17.39
C TYR A 124 -21.86 14.40 18.52
N GLU A 125 -22.60 15.11 19.34
CA GLU A 125 -22.06 15.89 20.48
C GLU A 125 -21.33 15.02 21.50
N GLU A 126 -21.81 13.79 21.72
CA GLU A 126 -21.21 12.80 22.63
C GLU A 126 -19.81 12.36 22.23
N TYR A 127 -19.41 12.58 20.96
CA TYR A 127 -18.13 12.21 20.37
C TYR A 127 -17.33 13.44 19.92
N ASP A 128 -17.18 14.42 20.78
CA ASP A 128 -16.43 15.66 20.53
C ASP A 128 -16.93 16.44 19.31
N ASN A 129 -18.23 16.49 19.10
CA ASN A 129 -18.88 17.10 17.92
C ASN A 129 -18.42 16.46 16.60
N TRP A 130 -18.17 15.15 16.63
CA TRP A 130 -17.79 14.43 15.41
C TRP A 130 -18.93 14.42 14.40
N GLU A 131 -18.59 14.79 13.16
CA GLU A 131 -19.50 14.85 12.04
C GLU A 131 -18.92 14.04 10.87
N PRO A 132 -19.49 12.84 10.57
CA PRO A 132 -19.04 12.04 9.44
C PRO A 132 -19.42 12.69 8.12
N GLN A 133 -18.46 12.80 7.21
CA GLN A 133 -18.66 13.38 5.89
C GLN A 133 -18.52 12.32 4.79
N ASN A 134 -19.33 12.43 3.73
CA ASN A 134 -19.17 11.64 2.54
C ASN A 134 -17.93 12.10 1.76
N SER A 135 -17.22 11.17 1.14
CA SER A 135 -16.02 11.46 0.36
C SER A 135 -16.27 12.31 -0.90
N ASP A 136 -17.50 12.33 -1.36
CA ASP A 136 -17.98 13.06 -2.54
C ASP A 136 -18.84 14.29 -2.19
N GLU A 137 -18.96 14.60 -0.89
CA GLU A 137 -19.73 15.73 -0.33
C GLU A 137 -21.21 15.75 -0.77
N ASN A 138 -21.77 14.61 -1.22
CA ASN A 138 -23.17 14.47 -1.60
C ASN A 138 -24.01 13.98 -0.41
N TYR A 139 -25.07 14.72 -0.09
CA TYR A 139 -26.02 14.45 1.00
C TYR A 139 -27.46 14.49 0.52
#